data_f50b369f550b591f93a878ce39e1fdcd
#
_entry.id   f50b369f550b591f93a878ce39e1fdcd
#
_cell.length_a   1.000
_cell.length_b   1.000
_cell.length_c   1.000
_cell.angle_alpha   90.00
_cell.angle_beta   90.00
_cell.angle_gamma   90.00
#
_symmetry.space_group_name_H-M   'P 1'
#
loop_
_entity.id
_entity.type
_entity.pdbx_description
1 polymer ?
#
loop_
_entity_poly.entity_id
_entity_poly.type
_entity_poly.pdbx_seq_one_letter_code
_entity_poly.pdbx_strand_id
1 'polypeptide(L)'
;MIKRFVFCLLMIQCASANAQELNCQVSIITDAKLEVTTTEQEALKQLKEVIFDFMNSTQWTKDKFKIEERINCNLQLQINSIPSQGTFRGSLQVLSSRPAFNSNYNSLLFNFQDDDIVFGYSRNTALYYTKNSFRDNLSSILAFYAYFVIGMDYDSFGENGGTPYFVEAQQIVVNAQTSGAPGWKASESGKRNRFWLVDNILQQLFQPLRDCNYKYHRKGVDKLYDD
;
A
#
# COMPACT_ATOMS: atom_id res chain seq x y z
N MET A 1 -21.37 44.47 12.79
CA MET A 1 -21.87 43.31 12.09
C MET A 1 -20.82 42.65 11.20
N ILE A 2 -20.01 43.36 10.44
CA ILE A 2 -18.97 42.83 9.53
C ILE A 2 -17.88 41.97 10.25
N LYS A 3 -17.41 42.40 11.45
CA LYS A 3 -16.40 41.64 12.23
C LYS A 3 -16.88 40.25 12.71
N ARG A 4 -18.17 40.08 12.97
CA ARG A 4 -18.74 38.77 13.35
C ARG A 4 -18.92 37.85 12.17
N PHE A 5 -19.16 38.38 10.95
CA PHE A 5 -19.25 37.60 9.72
C PHE A 5 -17.88 37.05 9.25
N VAL A 6 -16.81 37.87 9.42
CA VAL A 6 -15.44 37.43 9.07
C VAL A 6 -14.97 36.34 10.05
N PHE A 7 -15.34 36.39 11.34
CA PHE A 7 -14.99 35.34 12.30
C PHE A 7 -15.70 34.01 12.04
N CYS A 8 -16.95 34.04 11.57
CA CYS A 8 -17.65 32.82 11.13
C CYS A 8 -17.10 32.24 9.83
N LEU A 9 -16.59 33.07 8.91
CA LEU A 9 -15.95 32.56 7.67
C LEU A 9 -14.60 31.89 7.93
N LEU A 10 -13.84 32.34 8.93
CA LEU A 10 -12.57 31.73 9.34
C LEU A 10 -12.75 30.37 10.04
N MET A 11 -13.89 30.14 10.69
CA MET A 11 -14.17 28.86 11.37
C MET A 11 -14.57 27.73 10.40
N ILE A 12 -14.95 28.04 9.15
CA ILE A 12 -15.38 27.05 8.16
C ILE A 12 -14.18 26.39 7.44
N GLN A 13 -12.98 26.97 7.53
CA GLN A 13 -11.78 26.42 6.89
C GLN A 13 -11.06 25.30 7.68
N CYS A 14 -11.50 24.95 8.88
CA CYS A 14 -10.83 23.96 9.73
C CYS A 14 -11.35 22.51 9.61
N ALA A 15 -12.15 22.16 8.60
CA ALA A 15 -12.77 20.84 8.52
C ALA A 15 -12.45 20.05 7.25
N SER A 16 -11.24 20.17 6.73
CA SER A 16 -10.73 19.22 5.75
C SER A 16 -9.69 18.31 6.41
N ALA A 17 -10.07 17.61 7.48
CA ALA A 17 -9.35 16.41 7.87
C ALA A 17 -9.60 15.38 6.76
N ASN A 18 -8.71 15.34 5.76
CA ASN A 18 -8.69 14.25 4.79
C ASN A 18 -8.49 12.98 5.62
N ALA A 19 -9.54 12.17 5.68
CA ALA A 19 -9.45 10.88 6.31
C ALA A 19 -8.59 10.00 5.41
N GLN A 20 -7.38 9.73 5.88
CA GLN A 20 -6.43 8.84 5.22
C GLN A 20 -6.71 7.42 5.71
N GLU A 21 -6.78 6.47 4.78
CA GLU A 21 -7.14 5.08 5.09
C GLU A 21 -5.99 4.31 5.71
N LEU A 22 -4.74 4.63 5.32
CA LEU A 22 -3.54 3.92 5.74
C LEU A 22 -2.80 4.65 6.87
N ASN A 23 -2.23 3.87 7.77
CA ASN A 23 -1.20 4.24 8.72
C ASN A 23 0.06 3.45 8.39
N CYS A 24 0.74 3.88 7.33
CA CYS A 24 1.85 3.16 6.74
C CYS A 24 3.18 3.64 7.32
N GLN A 25 3.97 2.72 7.86
CA GLN A 25 5.35 2.94 8.26
C GLN A 25 6.27 2.51 7.13
N VAL A 26 7.29 3.32 6.84
CA VAL A 26 8.22 3.07 5.74
C VAL A 26 9.64 2.95 6.26
N SER A 27 10.35 1.92 5.84
CA SER A 27 11.78 1.76 6.07
C SER A 27 12.48 1.43 4.76
N ILE A 28 13.67 2.00 4.57
CA ILE A 28 14.56 1.68 3.44
C ILE A 28 15.88 1.18 4.03
N ILE A 29 16.29 0.00 3.60
CA ILE A 29 17.56 -0.61 3.96
C ILE A 29 18.36 -0.91 2.70
N THR A 30 19.68 -0.88 2.79
CA THR A 30 20.58 -1.26 1.71
C THR A 30 21.29 -2.55 2.06
N ASP A 31 21.61 -3.36 1.07
CA ASP A 31 22.45 -4.54 1.28
C ASP A 31 23.79 -4.11 1.89
N ALA A 32 24.28 -4.87 2.86
CA ALA A 32 25.52 -4.53 3.59
C ALA A 32 26.76 -4.50 2.69
N LYS A 33 26.72 -5.16 1.53
CA LYS A 33 27.81 -5.18 0.55
C LYS A 33 27.67 -4.12 -0.55
N LEU A 34 26.55 -3.38 -0.57
CA LEU A 34 26.30 -2.36 -1.56
C LEU A 34 27.04 -1.07 -1.20
N GLU A 35 27.96 -0.65 -2.05
CA GLU A 35 28.58 0.67 -1.95
C GLU A 35 27.58 1.74 -2.40
N VAL A 36 27.21 2.62 -1.50
CA VAL A 36 26.23 3.68 -1.73
C VAL A 36 26.93 5.03 -1.57
N THR A 37 26.90 5.84 -2.61
CA THR A 37 27.47 7.18 -2.57
C THR A 37 26.66 8.11 -1.64
N THR A 38 27.28 9.22 -1.19
CA THR A 38 26.58 10.22 -0.37
C THR A 38 25.33 10.76 -1.08
N THR A 39 25.40 10.98 -2.39
CA THR A 39 24.27 11.46 -3.19
C THR A 39 23.10 10.46 -3.21
N GLU A 40 23.41 9.19 -3.31
CA GLU A 40 22.40 8.11 -3.28
C GLU A 40 21.81 7.94 -1.87
N GLN A 41 22.62 8.05 -0.82
CA GLN A 41 22.13 8.02 0.56
C GLN A 41 21.12 9.15 0.83
N GLU A 42 21.43 10.38 0.37
CA GLU A 42 20.49 11.51 0.45
C GLU A 42 19.24 11.27 -0.36
N ALA A 43 19.35 10.68 -1.56
CA ALA A 43 18.20 10.33 -2.39
C ALA A 43 17.32 9.26 -1.70
N LEU A 44 17.90 8.22 -1.11
CA LEU A 44 17.15 7.18 -0.39
C LEU A 44 16.49 7.72 0.88
N LYS A 45 17.14 8.64 1.60
CA LYS A 45 16.53 9.31 2.75
C LYS A 45 15.28 10.11 2.33
N GLN A 46 15.40 10.89 1.26
CA GLN A 46 14.27 11.66 0.74
C GLN A 46 13.17 10.76 0.15
N LEU A 47 13.55 9.67 -0.52
CA LEU A 47 12.62 8.67 -1.04
C LEU A 47 11.74 8.08 0.06
N LYS A 48 12.30 7.79 1.24
CA LYS A 48 11.53 7.32 2.40
C LYS A 48 10.40 8.28 2.76
N GLU A 49 10.69 9.57 2.85
CA GLU A 49 9.70 10.62 3.17
C GLU A 49 8.62 10.68 2.07
N VAL A 50 9.05 10.65 0.80
CA VAL A 50 8.13 10.71 -0.35
C VAL A 50 7.22 9.49 -0.42
N ILE A 51 7.72 8.28 -0.12
CA ILE A 51 6.89 7.07 -0.03
C ILE A 51 5.92 7.17 1.14
N PHE A 52 6.38 7.65 2.30
CA PHE A 52 5.53 7.85 3.47
C PHE A 52 4.38 8.80 3.16
N ASP A 53 4.67 9.95 2.57
CA ASP A 53 3.66 10.94 2.18
C ASP A 53 2.71 10.37 1.13
N PHE A 54 3.23 9.68 0.12
CA PHE A 54 2.42 9.06 -0.93
C PHE A 54 1.41 8.05 -0.36
N MET A 55 1.85 7.15 0.51
CA MET A 55 1.00 6.12 1.10
C MET A 55 -0.05 6.68 2.06
N ASN A 56 0.35 7.65 2.89
CA ASN A 56 -0.49 8.16 3.97
C ASN A 56 -1.31 9.40 3.59
N SER A 57 -0.97 10.11 2.50
CA SER A 57 -1.67 11.34 2.10
C SER A 57 -2.54 11.18 0.86
N THR A 58 -2.38 10.08 0.10
CA THR A 58 -3.26 9.77 -1.03
C THR A 58 -4.60 9.27 -0.51
N GLN A 59 -5.69 9.79 -1.08
CA GLN A 59 -7.02 9.27 -0.83
C GLN A 59 -7.27 8.05 -1.72
N TRP A 60 -7.26 6.87 -1.12
CA TRP A 60 -7.41 5.60 -1.83
C TRP A 60 -8.87 5.19 -2.04
N THR A 61 -9.75 5.62 -1.11
CA THR A 61 -11.17 5.28 -1.13
C THR A 61 -12.04 6.55 -1.03
N LYS A 62 -13.35 6.38 -1.04
CA LYS A 62 -14.31 7.45 -0.75
C LYS A 62 -14.76 7.44 0.71
N ASP A 63 -14.36 6.43 1.46
CA ASP A 63 -14.75 6.24 2.85
C ASP A 63 -13.94 7.17 3.76
N LYS A 64 -14.51 7.49 4.91
CA LYS A 64 -13.87 8.35 5.91
C LYS A 64 -13.44 7.51 7.09
N PHE A 65 -12.15 7.42 7.28
CA PHE A 65 -11.55 6.72 8.42
C PHE A 65 -11.24 7.69 9.54
N LYS A 66 -11.55 7.31 10.76
CA LYS A 66 -10.99 7.99 11.93
C LYS A 66 -9.53 7.55 12.11
N ILE A 67 -8.78 8.28 12.92
CA ILE A 67 -7.34 8.00 13.14
C ILE A 67 -7.15 6.57 13.67
N GLU A 68 -8.00 6.13 14.58
CA GLU A 68 -8.00 4.79 15.18
C GLU A 68 -8.47 3.66 14.24
N GLU A 69 -9.16 4.03 13.14
CA GLU A 69 -9.67 3.06 12.15
C GLU A 69 -8.68 2.83 11.00
N ARG A 70 -7.57 3.57 10.97
CA ARG A 70 -6.58 3.45 9.90
C ARG A 70 -5.93 2.08 9.87
N ILE A 71 -5.74 1.58 8.67
CA ILE A 71 -5.15 0.27 8.43
C ILE A 71 -3.64 0.33 8.65
N ASN A 72 -3.14 -0.43 9.63
CA ASN A 72 -1.71 -0.50 9.90
C ASN A 72 -0.98 -1.24 8.79
N CYS A 73 0.02 -0.58 8.21
CA CYS A 73 0.83 -1.09 7.12
C CYS A 73 2.31 -0.79 7.36
N ASN A 74 3.18 -1.77 7.11
CA ASN A 74 4.63 -1.59 7.13
C ASN A 74 5.20 -1.93 5.76
N LEU A 75 5.96 -1.01 5.20
CA LEU A 75 6.72 -1.18 3.96
C LEU A 75 8.21 -1.17 4.27
N GLN A 76 8.89 -2.25 3.96
CA GLN A 76 10.34 -2.32 4.04
C GLN A 76 10.93 -2.53 2.64
N LEU A 77 11.54 -1.48 2.11
CA LEU A 77 12.23 -1.49 0.83
C LEU A 77 13.70 -1.84 1.06
N GLN A 78 14.12 -2.98 0.53
CA GLN A 78 15.52 -3.38 0.53
C GLN A 78 16.14 -3.10 -0.83
N ILE A 79 17.19 -2.29 -0.87
CA ILE A 79 17.95 -2.00 -2.09
C ILE A 79 19.12 -2.97 -2.18
N ASN A 80 19.09 -3.80 -3.22
CA ASN A 80 20.10 -4.84 -3.44
C ASN A 80 21.18 -4.40 -4.46
N SER A 81 20.82 -3.50 -5.40
CA SER A 81 21.78 -2.95 -6.36
C SER A 81 21.31 -1.61 -6.93
N ILE A 82 22.28 -0.85 -7.45
CA ILE A 82 22.09 0.43 -8.15
C ILE A 82 22.73 0.27 -9.54
N PRO A 83 21.97 -0.27 -10.53
CA PRO A 83 22.51 -0.59 -11.87
C PRO A 83 23.02 0.64 -12.64
N SER A 84 22.44 1.80 -12.38
CA SER A 84 22.85 3.09 -12.90
C SER A 84 22.41 4.21 -11.97
N GLN A 85 22.99 5.37 -12.10
CA GLN A 85 22.65 6.52 -11.28
C GLN A 85 21.15 6.80 -11.33
N GLY A 86 20.50 6.82 -10.15
CA GLY A 86 19.06 7.05 -10.00
C GLY A 86 18.17 5.84 -10.36
N THR A 87 18.75 4.67 -10.67
CA THR A 87 17.99 3.43 -10.87
C THR A 87 18.31 2.46 -9.74
N PHE A 88 17.27 1.98 -9.09
CA PHE A 88 17.36 1.11 -7.92
C PHE A 88 16.69 -0.23 -8.20
N ARG A 89 17.31 -1.32 -7.73
CA ARG A 89 16.74 -2.66 -7.76
C ARG A 89 16.76 -3.26 -6.37
N GLY A 90 15.69 -3.97 -6.02
CA GLY A 90 15.58 -4.56 -4.71
C GLY A 90 14.32 -5.38 -4.52
N SER A 91 13.92 -5.54 -3.27
CA SER A 91 12.69 -6.20 -2.87
C SER A 91 11.87 -5.30 -1.94
N LEU A 92 10.57 -5.54 -1.89
CA LEU A 92 9.63 -4.83 -1.03
C LEU A 92 8.89 -5.84 -0.15
N GLN A 93 9.08 -5.74 1.17
CA GLN A 93 8.25 -6.44 2.14
C GLN A 93 7.03 -5.57 2.47
N VAL A 94 5.84 -6.14 2.33
CA VAL A 94 4.59 -5.49 2.69
C VAL A 94 3.92 -6.30 3.78
N LEU A 95 3.65 -5.66 4.92
CA LEU A 95 2.98 -6.28 6.05
C LEU A 95 1.82 -5.39 6.49
N SER A 96 0.63 -5.97 6.66
CA SER A 96 -0.49 -5.28 7.28
C SER A 96 -1.11 -6.10 8.39
N SER A 97 -1.67 -5.41 9.38
CA SER A 97 -2.33 -6.02 10.53
C SER A 97 -3.52 -5.15 10.97
N ARG A 98 -4.46 -5.78 11.64
CA ARG A 98 -5.60 -5.09 12.25
C ARG A 98 -5.69 -5.41 13.75
N PRO A 99 -6.17 -4.48 14.58
CA PRO A 99 -6.48 -4.77 15.97
C PRO A 99 -7.66 -5.76 16.05
N ALA A 100 -7.58 -6.71 16.96
CA ALA A 100 -8.71 -7.55 17.33
C ALA A 100 -9.66 -6.78 18.25
N PHE A 101 -10.96 -6.97 18.08
CA PHE A 101 -11.97 -6.28 18.88
C PHE A 101 -11.76 -6.54 20.39
N ASN A 102 -11.88 -5.49 21.18
CA ASN A 102 -11.75 -5.50 22.64
C ASN A 102 -10.47 -6.15 23.18
N SER A 103 -9.34 -6.04 22.44
CA SER A 103 -8.06 -6.59 22.85
C SER A 103 -6.88 -5.72 22.40
N ASN A 104 -5.69 -5.97 22.98
CA ASN A 104 -4.44 -5.36 22.55
C ASN A 104 -3.71 -6.20 21.48
N TYR A 105 -4.35 -7.26 20.98
CA TYR A 105 -3.77 -8.14 19.96
C TYR A 105 -3.97 -7.57 18.55
N ASN A 106 -2.89 -7.56 17.77
CA ASN A 106 -2.93 -7.25 16.35
C ASN A 106 -2.84 -8.54 15.54
N SER A 107 -3.88 -8.83 14.76
CA SER A 107 -3.91 -9.97 13.87
C SER A 107 -3.30 -9.64 12.52
N LEU A 108 -2.48 -10.55 12.00
CA LEU A 108 -1.86 -10.40 10.69
C LEU A 108 -2.93 -10.53 9.59
N LEU A 109 -3.01 -9.53 8.71
CA LEU A 109 -3.89 -9.55 7.53
C LEU A 109 -3.13 -9.97 6.27
N PHE A 110 -1.93 -9.43 6.09
CA PHE A 110 -1.16 -9.62 4.88
C PHE A 110 0.34 -9.56 5.18
N ASN A 111 1.09 -10.48 4.58
CA ASN A 111 2.54 -10.50 4.63
C ASN A 111 3.06 -11.05 3.31
N PHE A 112 3.65 -10.18 2.51
CA PHE A 112 4.15 -10.55 1.19
C PHE A 112 5.48 -9.88 0.91
N GLN A 113 6.41 -10.61 0.33
CA GLN A 113 7.66 -10.10 -0.17
C GLN A 113 7.66 -10.14 -1.69
N ASP A 114 7.79 -8.97 -2.30
CA ASP A 114 7.98 -8.76 -3.73
C ASP A 114 9.48 -8.70 -4.01
N ASP A 115 10.01 -9.73 -4.63
CA ASP A 115 11.45 -9.95 -4.69
C ASP A 115 12.15 -9.22 -5.85
N ASP A 116 11.41 -8.77 -6.87
CA ASP A 116 12.01 -8.16 -8.06
C ASP A 116 11.34 -6.83 -8.41
N ILE A 117 11.77 -5.79 -7.73
CA ILE A 117 11.35 -4.42 -8.04
C ILE A 117 12.51 -3.63 -8.63
N VAL A 118 12.21 -2.89 -9.69
CA VAL A 118 13.15 -1.97 -10.35
C VAL A 118 12.46 -0.63 -10.55
N PHE A 119 13.07 0.45 -10.12
CA PHE A 119 12.48 1.78 -10.27
C PHE A 119 13.55 2.87 -10.41
N GLY A 120 13.15 3.96 -11.06
CA GLY A 120 13.94 5.18 -11.10
C GLY A 120 13.50 6.16 -10.01
N TYR A 121 14.44 6.83 -9.38
CA TYR A 121 14.16 7.93 -8.46
C TYR A 121 15.29 8.97 -8.51
N SER A 122 14.91 10.23 -8.56
CA SER A 122 15.82 11.37 -8.43
C SER A 122 15.37 12.27 -7.30
N ARG A 123 16.30 12.95 -6.65
CA ARG A 123 15.98 13.92 -5.58
C ARG A 123 14.96 14.95 -6.08
N ASN A 124 14.10 15.39 -5.16
CA ASN A 124 13.02 16.36 -5.43
C ASN A 124 11.94 15.87 -6.41
N THR A 125 11.85 14.57 -6.66
CA THR A 125 10.78 13.98 -7.45
C THR A 125 9.65 13.56 -6.52
N ALA A 126 8.43 14.05 -6.76
CA ALA A 126 7.24 13.62 -6.06
C ALA A 126 6.60 12.40 -6.76
N LEU A 127 6.00 11.50 -6.00
CA LEU A 127 5.24 10.38 -6.53
C LEU A 127 3.79 10.81 -6.76
N TYR A 128 3.22 10.36 -7.86
CA TYR A 128 1.82 10.60 -8.19
C TYR A 128 1.19 9.31 -8.73
N TYR A 129 -0.01 9.02 -8.30
CA TYR A 129 -0.82 7.94 -8.85
C TYR A 129 -1.89 8.49 -9.78
N THR A 130 -2.08 7.82 -10.91
CA THR A 130 -3.16 8.12 -11.86
C THR A 130 -3.90 6.83 -12.18
N LYS A 131 -5.19 6.76 -11.85
CA LYS A 131 -6.01 5.56 -11.84
C LYS A 131 -5.98 4.74 -13.15
N ASN A 132 -5.96 5.38 -14.31
CA ASN A 132 -6.14 4.70 -15.60
C ASN A 132 -4.88 4.73 -16.49
N SER A 133 -3.72 4.99 -15.91
CA SER A 133 -2.48 5.04 -16.68
C SER A 133 -1.28 4.60 -15.85
N PHE A 134 -0.33 3.94 -16.51
CA PHE A 134 0.99 3.70 -15.96
C PHE A 134 1.84 4.96 -16.11
N ARG A 135 2.36 5.49 -15.03
CA ARG A 135 3.24 6.66 -15.02
C ARG A 135 4.69 6.27 -14.75
N ASP A 136 4.94 5.61 -13.65
CA ASP A 136 6.24 5.07 -13.26
C ASP A 136 6.03 3.79 -12.45
N ASN A 137 7.11 3.00 -12.33
CA ASN A 137 7.01 1.70 -11.71
C ASN A 137 6.84 1.78 -10.20
N LEU A 138 7.51 2.73 -9.52
CA LEU A 138 7.44 2.82 -8.06
C LEU A 138 6.05 3.24 -7.59
N SER A 139 5.47 4.30 -8.16
CA SER A 139 4.13 4.74 -7.80
C SER A 139 3.07 3.67 -8.11
N SER A 140 3.25 2.89 -9.20
CA SER A 140 2.37 1.77 -9.54
C SER A 140 2.47 0.62 -8.54
N ILE A 141 3.70 0.26 -8.10
CA ILE A 141 3.91 -0.77 -7.07
C ILE A 141 3.26 -0.36 -5.75
N LEU A 142 3.50 0.87 -5.30
CA LEU A 142 2.96 1.38 -4.05
C LEU A 142 1.43 1.44 -4.08
N ALA A 143 0.85 1.95 -5.18
CA ALA A 143 -0.60 2.01 -5.36
C ALA A 143 -1.23 0.60 -5.40
N PHE A 144 -0.57 -0.36 -6.07
CA PHE A 144 -1.01 -1.76 -6.08
C PHE A 144 -1.11 -2.32 -4.66
N TYR A 145 -0.07 -2.14 -3.84
CA TYR A 145 -0.09 -2.64 -2.47
C TYR A 145 -1.02 -1.86 -1.55
N ALA A 146 -1.21 -0.56 -1.78
CA ALA A 146 -2.22 0.21 -1.06
C ALA A 146 -3.62 -0.39 -1.25
N TYR A 147 -4.04 -0.60 -2.50
CA TYR A 147 -5.33 -1.22 -2.79
C TYR A 147 -5.41 -2.66 -2.32
N PHE A 148 -4.32 -3.43 -2.43
CA PHE A 148 -4.32 -4.82 -1.99
C PHE A 148 -4.49 -4.93 -0.47
N VAL A 149 -3.77 -4.12 0.31
CA VAL A 149 -3.88 -4.05 1.77
C VAL A 149 -5.29 -3.61 2.20
N ILE A 150 -5.84 -2.57 1.56
CA ILE A 150 -7.21 -2.12 1.81
C ILE A 150 -8.20 -3.26 1.49
N GLY A 151 -8.02 -3.96 0.38
CA GLY A 151 -8.86 -5.10 0.02
C GLY A 151 -8.83 -6.21 1.06
N MET A 152 -7.65 -6.56 1.59
CA MET A 152 -7.50 -7.56 2.67
C MET A 152 -8.19 -7.13 3.96
N ASP A 153 -8.11 -5.85 4.30
CA ASP A 153 -8.77 -5.29 5.47
C ASP A 153 -10.30 -5.38 5.35
N TYR A 154 -10.85 -4.92 4.23
CA TYR A 154 -12.30 -4.99 3.99
C TYR A 154 -12.84 -6.43 3.96
N ASP A 155 -12.07 -7.38 3.40
CA ASP A 155 -12.41 -8.81 3.45
C ASP A 155 -12.42 -9.37 4.88
N SER A 156 -11.64 -8.79 5.79
CA SER A 156 -11.61 -9.21 7.19
C SER A 156 -12.85 -8.78 7.97
N PHE A 157 -13.58 -7.76 7.50
CA PHE A 157 -14.81 -7.25 8.12
C PHE A 157 -16.10 -7.75 7.47
N GLY A 158 -16.07 -8.02 6.15
CA GLY A 158 -17.25 -8.44 5.38
C GLY A 158 -16.91 -9.41 4.26
N GLU A 159 -17.79 -10.39 4.02
CA GLU A 159 -17.64 -11.36 2.93
C GLU A 159 -17.49 -10.63 1.59
N ASN A 160 -16.35 -10.82 0.92
CA ASN A 160 -16.01 -10.17 -0.35
C ASN A 160 -15.97 -8.63 -0.33
N GLY A 161 -15.87 -8.03 0.84
CA GLY A 161 -15.81 -6.58 0.99
C GLY A 161 -14.63 -5.92 0.25
N GLY A 162 -13.52 -6.65 0.13
CA GLY A 162 -12.32 -6.20 -0.57
C GLY A 162 -12.37 -6.22 -2.09
N THR A 163 -13.38 -6.85 -2.70
CA THR A 163 -13.46 -7.02 -4.16
C THR A 163 -13.27 -5.72 -4.97
N PRO A 164 -13.89 -4.59 -4.63
CA PRO A 164 -13.68 -3.34 -5.37
C PRO A 164 -12.21 -2.90 -5.41
N TYR A 165 -11.49 -3.11 -4.32
CA TYR A 165 -10.08 -2.70 -4.18
C TYR A 165 -9.13 -3.66 -4.89
N PHE A 166 -9.41 -4.96 -4.88
CA PHE A 166 -8.66 -5.93 -5.69
C PHE A 166 -8.84 -5.69 -7.19
N VAL A 167 -10.03 -5.25 -7.63
CA VAL A 167 -10.27 -4.83 -9.03
C VAL A 167 -9.44 -3.60 -9.38
N GLU A 168 -9.30 -2.62 -8.49
CA GLU A 168 -8.39 -1.48 -8.69
C GLU A 168 -6.93 -1.93 -8.78
N ALA A 169 -6.48 -2.84 -7.91
CA ALA A 169 -5.16 -3.43 -7.98
C ALA A 169 -4.92 -4.19 -9.30
N GLN A 170 -5.93 -4.93 -9.80
CA GLN A 170 -5.88 -5.60 -11.09
C GLN A 170 -5.78 -4.59 -12.25
N GLN A 171 -6.49 -3.47 -12.18
CA GLN A 171 -6.40 -2.42 -13.19
C GLN A 171 -4.97 -1.82 -13.27
N ILE A 172 -4.28 -1.68 -12.13
CA ILE A 172 -2.88 -1.25 -12.12
C ILE A 172 -2.00 -2.26 -12.83
N VAL A 173 -2.20 -3.56 -12.59
CA VAL A 173 -1.47 -4.62 -13.31
C VAL A 173 -1.72 -4.52 -14.81
N VAL A 174 -2.97 -4.33 -15.25
CA VAL A 174 -3.31 -4.17 -16.67
C VAL A 174 -2.59 -2.96 -17.28
N ASN A 175 -2.59 -1.82 -16.61
CA ASN A 175 -1.92 -0.60 -17.09
C ASN A 175 -0.40 -0.78 -17.18
N ALA A 176 0.20 -1.60 -16.32
CA ALA A 176 1.64 -1.83 -16.25
C ALA A 176 2.16 -2.92 -17.21
N GLN A 177 1.29 -3.66 -17.90
CA GLN A 177 1.67 -4.78 -18.81
C GLN A 177 2.71 -4.39 -19.86
N THR A 178 2.66 -3.17 -20.36
CA THR A 178 3.53 -2.67 -21.43
C THR A 178 4.77 -1.95 -20.93
N SER A 179 4.92 -1.79 -19.61
CA SER A 179 6.02 -1.00 -19.02
C SER A 179 7.41 -1.62 -19.20
N GLY A 180 7.49 -2.92 -19.44
CA GLY A 180 8.76 -3.66 -19.42
C GLY A 180 9.34 -3.93 -18.03
N ALA A 181 8.74 -3.36 -16.97
CA ALA A 181 9.17 -3.60 -15.59
C ALA A 181 8.72 -4.99 -15.11
N PRO A 182 9.50 -5.65 -14.23
CA PRO A 182 9.18 -6.97 -13.72
C PRO A 182 7.99 -6.96 -12.75
N GLY A 183 7.36 -8.14 -12.58
CA GLY A 183 6.31 -8.38 -11.58
C GLY A 183 4.89 -8.14 -12.08
N TRP A 184 4.70 -7.71 -13.35
CA TRP A 184 3.39 -7.36 -13.88
C TRP A 184 2.78 -8.35 -14.87
N LYS A 185 3.50 -9.41 -15.27
CA LYS A 185 3.06 -10.33 -16.32
C LYS A 185 2.95 -11.76 -15.83
N ALA A 186 1.96 -12.49 -16.35
CA ALA A 186 1.79 -13.93 -16.14
C ALA A 186 2.95 -14.77 -16.68
N SER A 187 3.60 -14.29 -17.76
CA SER A 187 4.66 -15.00 -18.47
C SER A 187 6.03 -14.91 -17.82
N GLU A 188 6.17 -14.13 -16.76
CA GLU A 188 7.43 -14.02 -16.03
C GLU A 188 7.76 -15.31 -15.28
N SER A 189 9.06 -15.57 -15.11
CA SER A 189 9.54 -16.73 -14.35
C SER A 189 9.10 -16.63 -12.88
N GLY A 190 8.39 -17.67 -12.44
CA GLY A 190 7.82 -17.69 -11.08
C GLY A 190 6.40 -17.12 -11.01
N LYS A 191 5.59 -17.74 -10.15
CA LYS A 191 4.19 -17.33 -9.92
C LYS A 191 4.01 -16.46 -8.67
N ARG A 192 5.09 -15.90 -8.15
CA ARG A 192 5.08 -15.07 -6.95
C ARG A 192 5.36 -13.62 -7.33
N ASN A 193 4.42 -13.02 -8.06
CA ASN A 193 4.47 -11.62 -8.48
C ASN A 193 3.10 -10.94 -8.32
N ARG A 194 3.04 -9.65 -8.59
CA ARG A 194 1.81 -8.82 -8.46
C ARG A 194 0.69 -9.29 -9.38
N PHE A 195 1.02 -9.76 -10.61
CA PHE A 195 0.02 -10.32 -11.50
C PHE A 195 -0.70 -11.50 -10.84
N TRP A 196 0.05 -12.54 -10.44
CA TRP A 196 -0.55 -13.73 -9.85
C TRP A 196 -1.20 -13.49 -8.50
N LEU A 197 -0.68 -12.53 -7.73
CA LEU A 197 -1.25 -12.17 -6.44
C LEU A 197 -2.70 -11.68 -6.59
N VAL A 198 -2.94 -10.73 -7.49
CA VAL A 198 -4.29 -10.18 -7.69
C VAL A 198 -5.17 -11.07 -8.54
N ASP A 199 -4.61 -11.78 -9.51
CA ASP A 199 -5.36 -12.72 -10.33
C ASP A 199 -5.95 -13.85 -9.47
N ASN A 200 -5.13 -14.45 -8.61
CA ASN A 200 -5.56 -15.51 -7.71
C ASN A 200 -6.64 -15.04 -6.73
N ILE A 201 -6.47 -13.89 -6.08
CA ILE A 201 -7.44 -13.42 -5.07
C ILE A 201 -8.82 -13.14 -5.67
N LEU A 202 -8.90 -12.82 -6.97
CA LEU A 202 -10.15 -12.55 -7.69
C LEU A 202 -10.78 -13.81 -8.31
N GLN A 203 -10.04 -14.91 -8.43
CA GLN A 203 -10.56 -16.15 -9.00
C GLN A 203 -11.47 -16.89 -8.02
N GLN A 204 -12.57 -17.43 -8.54
CA GLN A 204 -13.52 -18.23 -7.73
C GLN A 204 -12.87 -19.44 -7.07
N LEU A 205 -11.85 -20.03 -7.68
CA LEU A 205 -11.09 -21.16 -7.11
C LEU A 205 -10.48 -20.83 -5.74
N PHE A 206 -10.07 -19.58 -5.53
CA PHE A 206 -9.44 -19.11 -4.29
C PHE A 206 -10.41 -18.39 -3.35
N GLN A 207 -11.71 -18.34 -3.69
CA GLN A 207 -12.75 -17.79 -2.82
C GLN A 207 -12.67 -18.34 -1.39
N PRO A 208 -12.42 -19.65 -1.13
CA PRO A 208 -12.31 -20.17 0.24
C PRO A 208 -11.24 -19.48 1.10
N LEU A 209 -10.17 -18.90 0.50
CA LEU A 209 -9.17 -18.14 1.26
C LEU A 209 -9.74 -16.81 1.78
N ARG A 210 -10.54 -16.12 0.96
CA ARG A 210 -11.22 -14.89 1.36
C ARG A 210 -12.27 -15.16 2.44
N ASP A 211 -13.04 -16.23 2.27
CA ASP A 211 -14.02 -16.68 3.28
C ASP A 211 -13.33 -17.04 4.60
N CYS A 212 -12.16 -17.68 4.53
CA CYS A 212 -11.35 -18.00 5.70
C CYS A 212 -10.88 -16.72 6.40
N ASN A 213 -10.38 -15.73 5.66
CA ASN A 213 -9.95 -14.42 6.20
C ASN A 213 -11.09 -13.76 6.99
N TYR A 214 -12.30 -13.68 6.41
CA TYR A 214 -13.48 -13.14 7.07
C TYR A 214 -13.84 -13.93 8.32
N LYS A 215 -13.98 -15.27 8.21
CA LYS A 215 -14.39 -16.14 9.33
C LYS A 215 -13.38 -16.07 10.46
N TYR A 216 -12.09 -16.14 10.14
CA TYR A 216 -11.02 -16.09 11.13
C TYR A 216 -11.05 -14.79 11.92
N HIS A 217 -11.11 -13.64 11.23
CA HIS A 217 -11.09 -12.35 11.90
C HIS A 217 -12.43 -11.99 12.53
N ARG A 218 -13.50 -11.97 11.74
CA ARG A 218 -14.80 -11.44 12.21
C ARG A 218 -15.60 -12.41 13.07
N LYS A 219 -15.51 -13.71 12.76
CA LYS A 219 -16.26 -14.76 13.51
C LYS A 219 -15.41 -15.46 14.58
N GLY A 220 -14.07 -15.37 14.48
CA GLY A 220 -13.14 -15.94 15.44
C GLY A 220 -12.50 -14.87 16.32
N VAL A 221 -11.46 -14.19 15.82
CA VAL A 221 -10.62 -13.30 16.64
C VAL A 221 -11.42 -12.17 17.31
N ASP A 222 -12.36 -11.54 16.60
CA ASP A 222 -13.21 -10.49 17.14
C ASP A 222 -14.22 -10.99 18.19
N LYS A 223 -14.39 -12.31 18.33
CA LYS A 223 -15.32 -12.95 19.27
C LYS A 223 -14.64 -13.61 20.47
N LEU A 224 -13.31 -13.53 20.56
CA LEU A 224 -12.57 -14.19 21.65
C LEU A 224 -12.89 -13.65 23.05
N TYR A 225 -13.44 -12.45 23.13
CA TYR A 225 -13.76 -11.76 24.39
C TYR A 225 -15.25 -11.34 24.48
N ASP A 226 -16.11 -11.90 23.64
CA ASP A 226 -17.56 -11.73 23.70
C ASP A 226 -18.13 -12.78 24.69
N ASP A 227 -17.93 -12.59 26.01
CA ASP A 227 -18.58 -13.35 27.07
C ASP A 227 -19.63 -12.49 27.80
#